data_90eac72cba63ee23e1f0216f93b9649a
#
_entry.id   90eac72cba63ee23e1f0216f93b9649a
#
_cell.length_a   1.000
_cell.length_b   1.000
_cell.length_c   1.000
_cell.angle_alpha   90.00
_cell.angle_beta   90.00
_cell.angle_gamma   90.00
#
_symmetry.space_group_name_H-M   'P 1'
#
loop_
_entity.id
_entity.type
_entity.pdbx_description
1 polymer ?
#
loop_
_entity_poly.entity_id
_entity_poly.type
_entity_poly.pdbx_seq_one_letter_code
_entity_poly.pdbx_strand_id
1 'polypeptide(L)'
;MGTIGMVGLGRMGGNMAERLRRGGHTVVGYDRAEQGPGGKRDVASLEELIKALPTPRIVWVMVPAGDPTYQTVDRLAELLESGDVIVDGGNSRYTDDQRHAKDLAPTGIGFVDAGVSGGVWGLTEGYALMVGGEAEHVALVQPFFDILKPAGDSGFVHAGPVGAGHFAKMVHNGIEYGLMQAYAEGWELMQATDVITDVPAVISSWQQGTVIRSWLLDLMVNALDEDADLSALRGYAEDSGEGRWTVEAAVDHAVPLPVITAALYARFASRQADSPSMKMIAALRNQFGGHAVTSAAGSVEKGADSPGADSESGVDAPANPAQGRERGVAGTPPDD
;
A
#
# COMPACT_ATOMS: atom_id res chain seq x y z
N MET A 1 -27.39 -9.80 17.19
CA MET A 1 -26.39 -9.34 18.16
C MET A 1 -25.51 -10.53 18.51
N GLY A 2 -24.20 -10.37 18.50
CA GLY A 2 -23.22 -11.43 18.79
C GLY A 2 -22.12 -10.92 19.70
N THR A 3 -21.26 -11.83 20.17
CA THR A 3 -20.07 -11.51 20.98
C THR A 3 -18.83 -11.92 20.22
N ILE A 4 -17.80 -11.04 20.20
CA ILE A 4 -16.54 -11.28 19.51
C ILE A 4 -15.37 -10.86 20.39
N GLY A 5 -14.26 -11.60 20.30
CA GLY A 5 -12.97 -11.22 20.88
C GLY A 5 -12.20 -10.33 19.92
N MET A 6 -11.57 -9.25 20.42
CA MET A 6 -10.67 -8.41 19.64
C MET A 6 -9.28 -8.46 20.28
N VAL A 7 -8.29 -8.97 19.54
CA VAL A 7 -6.89 -9.03 19.95
C VAL A 7 -6.10 -7.95 19.22
N GLY A 8 -5.53 -7.03 19.97
CA GLY A 8 -4.88 -5.83 19.45
C GLY A 8 -5.83 -4.63 19.42
N LEU A 9 -5.68 -3.74 20.40
CA LEU A 9 -6.45 -2.51 20.57
C LEU A 9 -5.62 -1.27 20.18
N GLY A 10 -4.82 -1.42 19.13
CA GLY A 10 -4.20 -0.28 18.48
C GLY A 10 -5.24 0.63 17.82
N ARG A 11 -4.80 1.64 17.08
CA ARG A 11 -5.70 2.63 16.46
C ARG A 11 -6.82 1.96 15.64
N MET A 12 -6.47 0.98 14.78
CA MET A 12 -7.44 0.30 13.93
C MET A 12 -8.34 -0.65 14.74
N GLY A 13 -7.76 -1.56 15.51
CA GLY A 13 -8.54 -2.55 16.28
C GLY A 13 -9.45 -1.91 17.31
N GLY A 14 -9.00 -0.84 17.98
CA GLY A 14 -9.84 -0.07 18.90
C GLY A 14 -11.01 0.62 18.20
N ASN A 15 -10.80 1.24 17.04
CA ASN A 15 -11.86 1.85 16.26
C ASN A 15 -12.87 0.81 15.74
N MET A 16 -12.40 -0.36 15.31
CA MET A 16 -13.27 -1.46 14.89
C MET A 16 -14.10 -2.01 16.06
N ALA A 17 -13.47 -2.22 17.22
CA ALA A 17 -14.14 -2.63 18.45
C ALA A 17 -15.25 -1.63 18.85
N GLU A 18 -14.96 -0.34 18.80
CA GLU A 18 -15.91 0.71 19.10
C GLU A 18 -17.07 0.74 18.08
N ARG A 19 -16.77 0.60 16.76
CA ARG A 19 -17.81 0.54 15.73
C ARG A 19 -18.74 -0.65 15.92
N LEU A 20 -18.18 -1.84 16.25
CA LEU A 20 -18.97 -3.03 16.56
C LEU A 20 -19.86 -2.84 17.80
N ARG A 21 -19.33 -2.21 18.86
CA ARG A 21 -20.12 -1.87 20.08
C ARG A 21 -21.28 -0.92 19.74
N ARG A 22 -21.04 0.12 18.93
CA ARG A 22 -22.09 1.02 18.44
C ARG A 22 -23.14 0.30 17.59
N GLY A 23 -22.74 -0.73 16.85
CA GLY A 23 -23.64 -1.61 16.09
C GLY A 23 -24.39 -2.64 16.93
N GLY A 24 -24.26 -2.62 18.27
CA GLY A 24 -25.00 -3.47 19.19
C GLY A 24 -24.35 -4.82 19.48
N HIS A 25 -23.11 -5.06 19.04
CA HIS A 25 -22.36 -6.25 19.38
C HIS A 25 -21.59 -6.09 20.71
N THR A 26 -21.36 -7.20 21.41
CA THR A 26 -20.47 -7.26 22.55
C THR A 26 -19.05 -7.53 22.04
N VAL A 27 -18.10 -6.69 22.41
CA VAL A 27 -16.68 -6.88 22.09
C VAL A 27 -15.89 -7.00 23.36
N VAL A 28 -15.18 -8.11 23.52
CA VAL A 28 -14.21 -8.33 24.61
C VAL A 28 -12.82 -8.05 24.03
N GLY A 29 -12.17 -7.00 24.49
CA GLY A 29 -10.89 -6.55 23.95
C GLY A 29 -9.69 -7.00 24.79
N TYR A 30 -8.65 -7.49 24.13
CA TYR A 30 -7.35 -7.79 24.70
C TYR A 30 -6.23 -7.07 23.95
N ASP A 31 -5.30 -6.52 24.70
CA ASP A 31 -4.02 -6.01 24.18
C ASP A 31 -2.91 -6.33 25.19
N ARG A 32 -1.67 -6.40 24.72
CA ARG A 32 -0.49 -6.54 25.60
C ARG A 32 -0.37 -5.38 26.56
N ALA A 33 -0.62 -4.15 26.07
CA ALA A 33 -0.69 -2.96 26.90
C ALA A 33 -2.06 -2.89 27.62
N GLU A 34 -2.07 -2.44 28.87
CA GLU A 34 -3.32 -2.21 29.60
C GLU A 34 -4.15 -1.10 28.94
N GLN A 35 -3.46 -0.07 28.45
CA GLN A 35 -4.03 1.09 27.75
C GLN A 35 -3.24 1.34 26.48
N GLY A 36 -3.90 1.34 25.35
CA GLY A 36 -3.34 1.63 24.04
C GLY A 36 -4.05 2.79 23.35
N PRO A 37 -3.61 3.17 22.13
CA PRO A 37 -4.23 4.23 21.33
C PRO A 37 -5.73 4.01 21.03
N GLY A 38 -6.16 2.75 20.98
CA GLY A 38 -7.55 2.38 20.71
C GLY A 38 -8.38 2.08 21.93
N GLY A 39 -7.86 2.30 23.13
CA GLY A 39 -8.59 2.14 24.39
C GLY A 39 -7.94 1.19 25.39
N LYS A 40 -8.67 0.95 26.47
CA LYS A 40 -8.26 0.03 27.54
C LYS A 40 -8.71 -1.39 27.19
N ARG A 41 -7.88 -2.39 27.51
CA ARG A 41 -8.27 -3.80 27.42
C ARG A 41 -9.33 -4.17 28.45
N ASP A 42 -10.24 -5.07 28.08
CA ASP A 42 -11.30 -5.56 28.96
C ASP A 42 -10.80 -6.73 29.85
N VAL A 43 -9.84 -7.51 29.34
CA VAL A 43 -9.27 -8.70 30.00
C VAL A 43 -7.74 -8.64 29.98
N ALA A 44 -7.10 -9.37 30.92
CA ALA A 44 -5.65 -9.31 31.12
C ALA A 44 -4.86 -10.34 30.29
N SER A 45 -5.53 -11.38 29.76
CA SER A 45 -4.87 -12.44 28.99
C SER A 45 -5.77 -13.01 27.88
N LEU A 46 -5.19 -13.77 26.95
CA LEU A 46 -5.92 -14.50 25.92
C LEU A 46 -6.81 -15.58 26.53
N GLU A 47 -6.37 -16.23 27.60
CA GLU A 47 -7.16 -17.24 28.35
C GLU A 47 -8.45 -16.62 28.93
N GLU A 48 -8.35 -15.43 29.50
CA GLU A 48 -9.52 -14.69 30.00
C GLU A 48 -10.42 -14.27 28.85
N LEU A 49 -9.84 -13.84 27.71
CA LEU A 49 -10.60 -13.53 26.50
C LEU A 49 -11.44 -14.72 26.05
N ILE A 50 -10.80 -15.87 25.82
CA ILE A 50 -11.48 -17.07 25.33
C ILE A 50 -12.55 -17.56 26.29
N LYS A 51 -12.29 -17.48 27.60
CA LYS A 51 -13.28 -17.86 28.65
C LYS A 51 -14.51 -16.95 28.66
N ALA A 52 -14.36 -15.69 28.25
CA ALA A 52 -15.45 -14.72 28.22
C ALA A 52 -16.34 -14.83 26.95
N LEU A 53 -15.91 -15.59 25.94
CA LEU A 53 -16.62 -15.72 24.66
C LEU A 53 -17.58 -16.94 24.67
N PRO A 54 -18.81 -16.79 24.12
CA PRO A 54 -19.69 -17.93 23.88
C PRO A 54 -19.22 -18.77 22.69
N THR A 55 -19.51 -20.05 22.68
CA THR A 55 -19.25 -20.95 21.54
C THR A 55 -20.36 -20.84 20.47
N PRO A 56 -20.04 -20.89 19.18
CA PRO A 56 -18.69 -20.87 18.63
C PRO A 56 -18.01 -19.53 18.88
N ARG A 57 -16.77 -19.56 19.32
CA ARG A 57 -15.99 -18.36 19.62
C ARG A 57 -15.45 -17.76 18.34
N ILE A 58 -15.54 -16.44 18.21
CA ILE A 58 -14.96 -15.69 17.10
C ILE A 58 -13.92 -14.73 17.68
N VAL A 59 -12.69 -14.84 17.22
CA VAL A 59 -11.57 -14.00 17.68
C VAL A 59 -10.98 -13.26 16.49
N TRP A 60 -11.09 -11.94 16.51
CA TRP A 60 -10.50 -11.04 15.50
C TRP A 60 -9.13 -10.56 15.96
N VAL A 61 -8.11 -10.79 15.14
CA VAL A 61 -6.70 -10.45 15.40
C VAL A 61 -6.33 -9.20 14.60
N MET A 62 -5.86 -8.16 15.29
CA MET A 62 -5.43 -6.86 14.75
C MET A 62 -4.04 -6.49 15.27
N VAL A 63 -3.09 -7.41 15.19
CA VAL A 63 -1.69 -7.20 15.59
C VAL A 63 -0.79 -6.97 14.37
N PRO A 64 0.44 -6.46 14.55
CA PRO A 64 1.39 -6.33 13.44
C PRO A 64 1.64 -7.66 12.74
N ALA A 65 1.77 -7.62 11.40
CA ALA A 65 2.07 -8.79 10.59
C ALA A 65 3.40 -9.48 10.96
N GLY A 66 3.55 -10.73 10.57
CA GLY A 66 4.72 -11.55 10.85
C GLY A 66 4.69 -12.19 12.24
N ASP A 67 5.82 -12.17 12.96
CA ASP A 67 5.96 -12.85 14.25
C ASP A 67 4.86 -12.57 15.28
N PRO A 68 4.38 -11.31 15.45
CA PRO A 68 3.27 -11.04 16.37
C PRO A 68 1.97 -11.77 15.98
N THR A 69 1.65 -11.86 14.70
CA THR A 69 0.48 -12.60 14.20
C THR A 69 0.68 -14.09 14.41
N TYR A 70 1.85 -14.65 14.03
CA TYR A 70 2.17 -16.06 14.23
C TYR A 70 2.00 -16.49 15.68
N GLN A 71 2.65 -15.77 16.61
CA GLN A 71 2.58 -16.07 18.04
C GLN A 71 1.14 -15.99 18.60
N THR A 72 0.35 -15.05 18.08
CA THR A 72 -1.04 -14.88 18.49
C THR A 72 -1.91 -16.03 17.98
N VAL A 73 -1.80 -16.38 16.70
CA VAL A 73 -2.55 -17.49 16.09
C VAL A 73 -2.18 -18.82 16.74
N ASP A 74 -0.88 -19.10 16.93
CA ASP A 74 -0.40 -20.33 17.60
C ASP A 74 -0.97 -20.42 19.02
N ARG A 75 -0.96 -19.33 19.79
CA ARG A 75 -1.52 -19.32 21.13
C ARG A 75 -3.04 -19.50 21.15
N LEU A 76 -3.76 -18.89 20.19
CA LEU A 76 -5.20 -19.08 20.04
C LEU A 76 -5.54 -20.54 19.66
N ALA A 77 -4.72 -21.17 18.83
CA ALA A 77 -4.89 -22.58 18.46
C ALA A 77 -4.84 -23.53 19.65
N GLU A 78 -4.07 -23.20 20.71
CA GLU A 78 -4.02 -23.98 21.94
C GLU A 78 -5.24 -23.77 22.88
N LEU A 79 -5.97 -22.67 22.70
CA LEU A 79 -7.05 -22.23 23.59
C LEU A 79 -8.45 -22.44 23.01
N LEU A 80 -8.54 -22.44 21.68
CA LEU A 80 -9.80 -22.59 20.95
C LEU A 80 -10.12 -24.07 20.69
N GLU A 81 -11.37 -24.33 20.34
CA GLU A 81 -11.90 -25.65 20.06
C GLU A 81 -12.43 -25.75 18.62
N SER A 82 -12.69 -26.99 18.18
CA SER A 82 -13.30 -27.22 16.86
C SER A 82 -14.61 -26.44 16.70
N GLY A 83 -14.78 -25.75 15.60
CA GLY A 83 -15.92 -24.90 15.31
C GLY A 83 -15.74 -23.41 15.71
N ASP A 84 -14.71 -23.08 16.49
CA ASP A 84 -14.32 -21.68 16.73
C ASP A 84 -13.63 -21.10 15.48
N VAL A 85 -13.58 -19.77 15.36
CA VAL A 85 -13.02 -19.07 14.18
C VAL A 85 -12.03 -18.00 14.60
N ILE A 86 -10.85 -18.02 13.97
CA ILE A 86 -9.88 -16.93 14.01
C ILE A 86 -10.06 -16.08 12.76
N VAL A 87 -10.15 -14.74 12.92
CA VAL A 87 -10.13 -13.78 11.83
C VAL A 87 -8.82 -12.99 11.91
N ASP A 88 -7.96 -13.12 10.92
CA ASP A 88 -6.80 -12.22 10.76
C ASP A 88 -7.24 -10.98 9.98
N GLY A 89 -7.34 -9.85 10.66
CA GLY A 89 -7.66 -8.54 10.06
C GLY A 89 -6.46 -7.59 10.08
N GLY A 90 -5.27 -8.10 10.36
CA GLY A 90 -4.02 -7.37 10.28
C GLY A 90 -3.64 -6.99 8.84
N ASN A 91 -2.42 -6.55 8.68
CA ASN A 91 -1.86 -6.28 7.35
C ASN A 91 -0.94 -7.44 6.93
N SER A 92 -1.50 -8.66 6.95
CA SER A 92 -0.75 -9.90 6.79
C SER A 92 -0.50 -10.25 5.32
N ARG A 93 0.51 -11.08 5.09
CA ARG A 93 0.79 -11.62 3.76
C ARG A 93 -0.11 -12.82 3.51
N TYR A 94 -0.82 -12.84 2.37
CA TYR A 94 -1.77 -13.91 2.03
C TYR A 94 -1.19 -15.34 2.09
N THR A 95 0.12 -15.50 1.85
CA THR A 95 0.81 -16.80 1.98
C THR A 95 0.92 -17.26 3.43
N ASP A 96 0.96 -16.32 4.37
CA ASP A 96 0.99 -16.62 5.80
C ASP A 96 -0.39 -17.09 6.27
N ASP A 97 -1.47 -16.49 5.76
CA ASP A 97 -2.84 -16.94 6.01
C ASP A 97 -3.06 -18.38 5.56
N GLN A 98 -2.60 -18.71 4.34
CA GLN A 98 -2.68 -20.05 3.79
C GLN A 98 -1.93 -21.07 4.66
N ARG A 99 -0.78 -20.66 5.23
CA ARG A 99 -0.03 -21.50 6.17
C ARG A 99 -0.80 -21.68 7.47
N HIS A 100 -1.33 -20.61 8.07
CA HIS A 100 -2.14 -20.69 9.28
C HIS A 100 -3.36 -21.60 9.11
N ALA A 101 -4.10 -21.44 8.01
CA ALA A 101 -5.25 -22.29 7.73
C ALA A 101 -4.87 -23.77 7.61
N LYS A 102 -3.75 -24.08 6.96
CA LYS A 102 -3.23 -25.44 6.84
C LYS A 102 -2.84 -26.04 8.20
N ASP A 103 -2.18 -25.26 9.04
CA ASP A 103 -1.72 -25.69 10.35
C ASP A 103 -2.92 -25.89 11.32
N LEU A 104 -3.98 -25.08 11.19
CA LEU A 104 -5.21 -25.17 11.97
C LEU A 104 -6.17 -26.26 11.49
N ALA A 105 -6.11 -26.69 10.23
CA ALA A 105 -7.06 -27.66 9.66
C ALA A 105 -7.26 -28.94 10.51
N PRO A 106 -6.21 -29.56 11.12
CA PRO A 106 -6.40 -30.75 11.94
C PRO A 106 -7.16 -30.50 13.26
N THR A 107 -7.25 -29.25 13.72
CA THR A 107 -7.91 -28.88 14.99
C THR A 107 -9.41 -28.64 14.80
N GLY A 108 -9.86 -28.41 13.56
CA GLY A 108 -11.22 -27.99 13.24
C GLY A 108 -11.54 -26.54 13.59
N ILE A 109 -10.53 -25.73 13.91
CA ILE A 109 -10.66 -24.28 14.07
C ILE A 109 -10.69 -23.63 12.71
N GLY A 110 -11.70 -22.78 12.44
CA GLY A 110 -11.82 -22.02 11.21
C GLY A 110 -10.84 -20.87 11.16
N PHE A 111 -10.36 -20.54 9.95
CA PHE A 111 -9.52 -19.37 9.70
C PHE A 111 -10.12 -18.52 8.58
N VAL A 112 -10.16 -17.21 8.80
CA VAL A 112 -10.66 -16.19 7.84
C VAL A 112 -9.63 -15.09 7.79
N ASP A 113 -9.20 -14.71 6.60
CA ASP A 113 -8.39 -13.52 6.38
C ASP A 113 -9.27 -12.35 5.93
N ALA A 114 -9.05 -11.19 6.50
CA ALA A 114 -9.85 -10.00 6.26
C ALA A 114 -8.96 -8.80 5.95
N GLY A 115 -8.78 -8.52 4.66
CA GLY A 115 -8.15 -7.28 4.21
C GLY A 115 -9.05 -6.09 4.53
N VAL A 116 -8.58 -5.21 5.41
CA VAL A 116 -9.32 -4.04 5.91
C VAL A 116 -8.75 -2.77 5.29
N SER A 117 -9.58 -1.97 4.63
CA SER A 117 -9.23 -0.65 4.11
C SER A 117 -10.21 0.41 4.65
N GLY A 118 -9.73 1.62 4.91
CA GLY A 118 -10.52 2.73 5.49
C GLY A 118 -9.76 3.55 6.53
N GLY A 119 -8.63 3.04 7.01
CA GLY A 119 -7.73 3.75 7.92
C GLY A 119 -8.44 4.31 9.16
N VAL A 120 -8.05 5.51 9.56
CA VAL A 120 -8.61 6.19 10.75
C VAL A 120 -10.07 6.62 10.54
N TRP A 121 -10.51 6.82 9.31
CA TRP A 121 -11.85 7.23 8.95
C TRP A 121 -12.88 6.09 9.04
N GLY A 122 -12.43 4.85 9.10
CA GLY A 122 -13.31 3.68 9.16
C GLY A 122 -14.23 3.65 10.38
N LEU A 123 -13.92 4.36 11.47
CA LEU A 123 -14.81 4.48 12.62
C LEU A 123 -16.14 5.15 12.24
N THR A 124 -16.10 6.17 11.39
CA THR A 124 -17.27 6.92 10.93
C THR A 124 -17.82 6.40 9.62
N GLU A 125 -16.97 6.21 8.63
CA GLU A 125 -17.36 5.87 7.25
C GLU A 125 -17.56 4.37 7.02
N GLY A 126 -16.97 3.51 7.89
CA GLY A 126 -16.89 2.08 7.69
C GLY A 126 -15.60 1.65 7.00
N TYR A 127 -15.38 0.35 6.99
CA TYR A 127 -14.20 -0.29 6.41
C TYR A 127 -14.58 -1.09 5.17
N ALA A 128 -13.88 -0.89 4.06
CA ALA A 128 -13.98 -1.82 2.95
C ALA A 128 -13.28 -3.13 3.35
N LEU A 129 -13.98 -4.25 3.18
CA LEU A 129 -13.57 -5.58 3.63
C LEU A 129 -13.48 -6.53 2.45
N MET A 130 -12.30 -7.08 2.23
CA MET A 130 -12.02 -8.14 1.28
C MET A 130 -11.68 -9.39 2.09
N VAL A 131 -12.51 -10.42 2.02
CA VAL A 131 -12.48 -11.56 2.95
C VAL A 131 -12.17 -12.85 2.20
N GLY A 132 -11.25 -13.65 2.74
CA GLY A 132 -10.96 -15.01 2.31
C GLY A 132 -11.28 -16.02 3.40
N GLY A 133 -11.75 -17.20 3.02
CA GLY A 133 -12.07 -18.27 3.97
C GLY A 133 -13.12 -19.23 3.42
N GLU A 134 -13.32 -20.35 4.14
CA GLU A 134 -14.42 -21.24 3.84
C GLU A 134 -15.76 -20.56 4.09
N ALA A 135 -16.75 -20.80 3.21
CA ALA A 135 -18.02 -20.07 3.23
C ALA A 135 -18.76 -20.21 4.57
N GLU A 136 -18.66 -21.34 5.24
CA GLU A 136 -19.27 -21.58 6.55
C GLU A 136 -18.63 -20.71 7.64
N HIS A 137 -17.32 -20.55 7.65
CA HIS A 137 -16.61 -19.70 8.61
C HIS A 137 -16.88 -18.20 8.34
N VAL A 138 -16.88 -17.79 7.06
CA VAL A 138 -17.24 -16.41 6.66
C VAL A 138 -18.67 -16.10 7.10
N ALA A 139 -19.61 -17.03 6.95
CA ALA A 139 -21.01 -16.85 7.36
C ALA A 139 -21.16 -16.63 8.88
N LEU A 140 -20.34 -17.30 9.70
CA LEU A 140 -20.33 -17.06 11.15
C LEU A 140 -19.89 -15.65 11.52
N VAL A 141 -18.96 -15.07 10.75
CA VAL A 141 -18.40 -13.73 10.96
C VAL A 141 -19.26 -12.62 10.30
N GLN A 142 -20.13 -12.98 9.34
CA GLN A 142 -20.90 -12.05 8.54
C GLN A 142 -21.61 -10.95 9.35
N PRO A 143 -22.28 -11.23 10.49
CA PRO A 143 -22.96 -10.19 11.28
C PRO A 143 -22.03 -9.06 11.75
N PHE A 144 -20.73 -9.36 11.94
CA PHE A 144 -19.73 -8.36 12.33
C PHE A 144 -19.23 -7.58 11.11
N PHE A 145 -19.06 -8.24 9.95
CA PHE A 145 -18.72 -7.58 8.70
C PHE A 145 -19.79 -6.55 8.30
N ASP A 146 -21.08 -6.87 8.51
CA ASP A 146 -22.19 -5.99 8.17
C ASP A 146 -22.18 -4.67 8.95
N ILE A 147 -21.69 -4.68 10.18
CA ILE A 147 -21.51 -3.47 11.00
C ILE A 147 -20.21 -2.73 10.63
N LEU A 148 -19.16 -3.47 10.31
CA LEU A 148 -17.86 -2.87 9.99
C LEU A 148 -17.85 -2.19 8.63
N LYS A 149 -18.52 -2.75 7.62
CA LYS A 149 -18.54 -2.18 6.27
C LYS A 149 -19.21 -0.80 6.21
N PRO A 150 -18.99 0.00 5.16
CA PRO A 150 -19.75 1.20 4.88
C PRO A 150 -21.26 0.89 4.76
N ALA A 151 -22.09 1.91 4.97
CA ALA A 151 -23.52 1.78 4.74
C ALA A 151 -23.83 1.49 3.25
N GLY A 152 -24.89 0.72 3.01
CA GLY A 152 -25.30 0.31 1.66
C GLY A 152 -24.78 -1.06 1.24
N ASP A 153 -24.83 -1.33 -0.07
CA ASP A 153 -24.61 -2.68 -0.64
C ASP A 153 -23.15 -2.96 -1.05
N SER A 154 -22.27 -1.96 -0.93
CA SER A 154 -20.86 -2.07 -1.27
C SER A 154 -19.95 -2.13 -0.05
N GLY A 155 -18.66 -2.33 -0.27
CA GLY A 155 -17.65 -2.31 0.79
C GLY A 155 -17.40 -3.65 1.48
N PHE A 156 -18.03 -4.74 1.03
CA PHE A 156 -17.75 -6.10 1.47
C PHE A 156 -17.70 -7.04 0.27
N VAL A 157 -16.74 -7.97 0.28
CA VAL A 157 -16.68 -9.07 -0.67
C VAL A 157 -16.06 -10.30 -0.01
N HIS A 158 -16.69 -11.47 -0.19
CA HIS A 158 -16.03 -12.77 0.00
C HIS A 158 -15.27 -13.09 -1.29
N ALA A 159 -13.96 -12.86 -1.27
CA ALA A 159 -13.11 -12.88 -2.46
C ALA A 159 -12.70 -14.30 -2.90
N GLY A 160 -12.81 -15.30 -2.01
CA GLY A 160 -12.43 -16.67 -2.29
C GLY A 160 -11.94 -17.45 -1.06
N PRO A 161 -11.17 -18.52 -1.23
CA PRO A 161 -10.60 -19.29 -0.14
C PRO A 161 -9.63 -18.47 0.71
N VAL A 162 -9.12 -19.06 1.80
CA VAL A 162 -8.14 -18.40 2.68
C VAL A 162 -6.96 -17.83 1.90
N GLY A 163 -6.60 -16.60 2.21
CA GLY A 163 -5.59 -15.78 1.53
C GLY A 163 -6.16 -14.85 0.45
N ALA A 164 -7.40 -15.09 -0.02
CA ALA A 164 -7.99 -14.27 -1.08
C ALA A 164 -8.29 -12.83 -0.63
N GLY A 165 -8.65 -12.63 0.63
CA GLY A 165 -8.92 -11.31 1.20
C GLY A 165 -7.65 -10.46 1.26
N HIS A 166 -6.60 -10.96 1.88
CA HIS A 166 -5.32 -10.26 1.96
C HIS A 166 -4.64 -10.13 0.60
N PHE A 167 -4.79 -11.09 -0.32
CA PHE A 167 -4.32 -10.93 -1.69
C PHE A 167 -5.02 -9.76 -2.39
N ALA A 168 -6.35 -9.67 -2.31
CA ALA A 168 -7.11 -8.57 -2.89
C ALA A 168 -6.72 -7.23 -2.26
N LYS A 169 -6.55 -7.19 -0.92
CA LYS A 169 -6.08 -6.01 -0.19
C LYS A 169 -4.68 -5.58 -0.61
N MET A 170 -3.76 -6.53 -0.78
CA MET A 170 -2.40 -6.29 -1.24
C MET A 170 -2.38 -5.63 -2.63
N VAL A 171 -3.18 -6.15 -3.57
CA VAL A 171 -3.32 -5.56 -4.91
C VAL A 171 -3.93 -4.17 -4.85
N HIS A 172 -4.98 -3.97 -4.01
CA HIS A 172 -5.55 -2.64 -3.76
C HIS A 172 -4.47 -1.64 -3.32
N ASN A 173 -3.62 -2.01 -2.37
CA ASN A 173 -2.54 -1.14 -1.89
C ASN A 173 -1.46 -0.91 -2.96
N GLY A 174 -1.18 -1.90 -3.81
CA GLY A 174 -0.31 -1.70 -4.97
C GLY A 174 -0.85 -0.63 -5.92
N ILE A 175 -2.15 -0.66 -6.22
CA ILE A 175 -2.85 0.36 -7.02
C ILE A 175 -2.76 1.73 -6.32
N GLU A 176 -2.99 1.77 -5.02
CA GLU A 176 -2.88 2.99 -4.20
C GLU A 176 -1.49 3.63 -4.32
N TYR A 177 -0.40 2.84 -4.31
CA TYR A 177 0.96 3.33 -4.54
C TYR A 177 1.10 4.01 -5.90
N GLY A 178 0.58 3.38 -6.95
CA GLY A 178 0.61 3.94 -8.30
C GLY A 178 -0.16 5.25 -8.42
N LEU A 179 -1.35 5.32 -7.83
CA LEU A 179 -2.19 6.53 -7.82
C LEU A 179 -1.52 7.67 -7.04
N MET A 180 -0.99 7.40 -5.85
CA MET A 180 -0.27 8.42 -5.07
C MET A 180 0.94 8.95 -5.82
N GLN A 181 1.71 8.07 -6.48
CA GLN A 181 2.87 8.48 -7.27
C GLN A 181 2.46 9.36 -8.46
N ALA A 182 1.40 9.00 -9.18
CA ALA A 182 0.91 9.78 -10.32
C ALA A 182 0.43 11.19 -9.90
N TYR A 183 -0.28 11.30 -8.77
CA TYR A 183 -0.67 12.61 -8.23
C TYR A 183 0.53 13.43 -7.80
N ALA A 184 1.51 12.80 -7.13
CA ALA A 184 2.72 13.49 -6.66
C ALA A 184 3.55 14.02 -7.82
N GLU A 185 3.77 13.22 -8.88
CA GLU A 185 4.50 13.64 -10.09
C GLU A 185 3.78 14.78 -10.83
N GLY A 186 2.45 14.71 -10.94
CA GLY A 186 1.65 15.76 -11.53
C GLY A 186 1.72 17.07 -10.75
N TRP A 187 1.66 17.01 -9.44
CA TRP A 187 1.82 18.16 -8.55
C TRP A 187 3.22 18.77 -8.69
N GLU A 188 4.28 17.97 -8.62
CA GLU A 188 5.67 18.42 -8.76
C GLU A 188 5.90 19.09 -10.10
N LEU A 189 5.36 18.55 -11.21
CA LEU A 189 5.46 19.15 -12.53
C LEU A 189 4.79 20.53 -12.60
N MET A 190 3.62 20.69 -11.96
CA MET A 190 2.93 21.98 -11.92
C MET A 190 3.70 23.01 -11.06
N GLN A 191 4.32 22.57 -9.97
CA GLN A 191 5.17 23.43 -9.14
C GLN A 191 6.46 23.87 -9.85
N ALA A 192 6.97 23.09 -10.80
CA ALA A 192 8.20 23.37 -11.53
C ALA A 192 8.03 24.38 -12.66
N THR A 193 6.85 24.96 -12.86
CA THR A 193 6.56 25.89 -13.98
C THR A 193 5.88 27.16 -13.49
N ASP A 194 6.19 28.30 -14.16
CA ASP A 194 5.52 29.59 -13.94
C ASP A 194 4.17 29.69 -14.67
N VAL A 195 3.76 28.67 -15.44
CA VAL A 195 2.48 28.69 -16.20
C VAL A 195 1.28 28.59 -15.25
N ILE A 196 1.43 27.85 -14.14
CA ILE A 196 0.40 27.69 -13.12
C ILE A 196 0.73 28.61 -11.94
N THR A 197 -0.18 29.50 -11.62
CA THR A 197 0.02 30.50 -10.55
C THR A 197 -0.55 30.05 -9.19
N ASP A 198 -1.45 29.07 -9.18
CA ASP A 198 -2.10 28.54 -7.98
C ASP A 198 -2.33 27.03 -8.15
N VAL A 199 -1.33 26.24 -7.81
CA VAL A 199 -1.38 24.79 -7.92
C VAL A 199 -2.43 24.17 -6.99
N PRO A 200 -2.55 24.58 -5.71
CA PRO A 200 -3.64 24.06 -4.83
C PRO A 200 -5.03 24.28 -5.41
N ALA A 201 -5.33 25.45 -5.96
CA ALA A 201 -6.63 25.72 -6.59
C ALA A 201 -6.90 24.85 -7.82
N VAL A 202 -5.88 24.56 -8.62
CA VAL A 202 -5.99 23.63 -9.76
C VAL A 202 -6.33 22.22 -9.26
N ILE A 203 -5.59 21.69 -8.28
CA ILE A 203 -5.84 20.37 -7.70
C ILE A 203 -7.25 20.28 -7.11
N SER A 204 -7.66 21.28 -6.32
CA SER A 204 -9.01 21.36 -5.73
C SER A 204 -10.11 21.33 -6.78
N SER A 205 -9.90 21.98 -7.92
CA SER A 205 -10.88 21.99 -9.03
C SER A 205 -11.16 20.60 -9.62
N TRP A 206 -10.26 19.64 -9.43
CA TRP A 206 -10.39 18.29 -9.96
C TRP A 206 -11.27 17.37 -9.10
N GLN A 207 -11.63 17.76 -7.87
CA GLN A 207 -12.49 16.96 -7.01
C GLN A 207 -13.89 16.73 -7.61
N GLN A 208 -14.34 17.59 -8.50
CA GLN A 208 -15.63 17.49 -9.17
C GLN A 208 -15.49 17.54 -10.69
N GLY A 209 -16.26 16.69 -11.37
CA GLY A 209 -16.35 16.73 -12.84
C GLY A 209 -15.16 16.16 -13.60
N THR A 210 -14.13 15.68 -12.95
CA THR A 210 -12.96 15.04 -13.61
C THR A 210 -12.94 13.54 -13.45
N VAL A 211 -12.29 12.84 -14.38
CA VAL A 211 -12.16 11.38 -14.37
C VAL A 211 -11.19 10.87 -13.29
N ILE A 212 -10.29 11.74 -12.80
CA ILE A 212 -9.28 11.37 -11.80
C ILE A 212 -9.76 11.63 -10.36
N ARG A 213 -11.00 12.05 -10.15
CA ARG A 213 -11.53 12.24 -8.80
C ARG A 213 -11.41 10.94 -7.99
N SER A 214 -10.97 11.04 -6.75
CA SER A 214 -10.84 9.91 -5.83
C SER A 214 -10.73 10.42 -4.41
N TRP A 215 -10.93 9.54 -3.43
CA TRP A 215 -10.67 9.90 -2.04
C TRP A 215 -9.21 10.29 -1.80
N LEU A 216 -8.24 9.69 -2.52
CA LEU A 216 -6.84 10.13 -2.45
C LEU A 216 -6.65 11.57 -2.91
N LEU A 217 -7.40 12.01 -3.93
CA LEU A 217 -7.38 13.41 -4.37
C LEU A 217 -7.97 14.34 -3.29
N ASP A 218 -9.05 13.95 -2.63
CA ASP A 218 -9.63 14.73 -1.52
C ASP A 218 -8.62 14.87 -0.36
N LEU A 219 -7.93 13.79 -0.02
CA LEU A 219 -6.87 13.82 1.00
C LEU A 219 -5.67 14.69 0.57
N MET A 220 -5.33 14.69 -0.71
CA MET A 220 -4.30 15.59 -1.25
C MET A 220 -4.70 17.05 -1.11
N VAL A 221 -5.95 17.40 -1.43
CA VAL A 221 -6.48 18.77 -1.22
C VAL A 221 -6.40 19.15 0.24
N ASN A 222 -6.84 18.30 1.16
CA ASN A 222 -6.73 18.59 2.60
C ASN A 222 -5.28 18.86 3.03
N ALA A 223 -4.31 18.08 2.53
CA ALA A 223 -2.90 18.30 2.85
C ALA A 223 -2.39 19.65 2.31
N LEU A 224 -2.79 20.05 1.10
CA LEU A 224 -2.41 21.32 0.49
C LEU A 224 -3.12 22.53 1.11
N ASP A 225 -4.31 22.34 1.68
CA ASP A 225 -5.00 23.36 2.47
C ASP A 225 -4.28 23.64 3.82
N GLU A 226 -3.63 22.62 4.39
CA GLU A 226 -2.83 22.76 5.61
C GLU A 226 -1.44 23.37 5.33
N ASP A 227 -0.78 22.95 4.24
CA ASP A 227 0.57 23.39 3.85
C ASP A 227 0.70 23.33 2.31
N ALA A 228 0.50 24.45 1.62
CA ALA A 228 0.34 24.55 0.17
C ALA A 228 1.55 24.07 -0.64
N ASP A 229 2.74 24.13 -0.07
CA ASP A 229 4.01 23.71 -0.69
C ASP A 229 4.68 22.52 0.04
N LEU A 230 3.99 21.96 1.02
CA LEU A 230 4.45 20.82 1.86
C LEU A 230 5.83 21.07 2.51
N SER A 231 6.14 22.31 2.81
CA SER A 231 7.45 22.76 3.31
C SER A 231 7.81 22.16 4.68
N ALA A 232 6.82 21.78 5.48
CA ALA A 232 7.00 21.13 6.76
C ALA A 232 7.41 19.65 6.65
N LEU A 233 7.32 19.04 5.45
CA LEU A 233 7.58 17.63 5.23
C LEU A 233 8.95 17.39 4.60
N ARG A 234 9.53 16.24 4.88
CA ARG A 234 10.71 15.74 4.20
C ARG A 234 10.29 14.77 3.11
N GLY A 235 10.93 14.83 1.93
CA GLY A 235 10.71 13.90 0.82
C GLY A 235 11.23 12.48 1.14
N TYR A 236 10.55 11.78 2.06
CA TYR A 236 10.89 10.45 2.56
C TYR A 236 9.61 9.64 2.72
N ALA A 237 9.48 8.54 1.99
CA ALA A 237 8.31 7.67 2.06
C ALA A 237 8.70 6.21 2.37
N GLU A 238 8.11 5.67 3.43
CA GLU A 238 8.23 4.25 3.75
C GLU A 238 7.22 3.41 2.95
N ASP A 239 7.45 2.11 2.91
CA ASP A 239 6.50 1.12 2.44
C ASP A 239 6.13 0.18 3.60
N SER A 240 4.92 -0.33 3.59
CA SER A 240 4.36 -1.20 4.62
C SER A 240 4.32 -2.68 4.22
N GLY A 241 5.00 -3.04 3.14
CA GLY A 241 5.16 -4.42 2.66
C GLY A 241 4.28 -4.76 1.46
N GLU A 242 3.04 -4.28 1.39
CA GLU A 242 2.07 -4.70 0.37
C GLU A 242 2.51 -4.34 -1.07
N GLY A 243 3.16 -3.18 -1.25
CA GLY A 243 3.73 -2.81 -2.54
C GLY A 243 4.80 -3.80 -3.01
N ARG A 244 5.64 -4.31 -2.10
CA ARG A 244 6.63 -5.36 -2.39
C ARG A 244 5.95 -6.67 -2.74
N TRP A 245 5.02 -7.13 -1.89
CA TRP A 245 4.30 -8.39 -2.11
C TRP A 245 3.50 -8.37 -3.40
N THR A 246 2.94 -7.20 -3.79
CA THR A 246 2.25 -7.04 -5.08
C THR A 246 3.21 -7.26 -6.25
N VAL A 247 4.42 -6.69 -6.19
CA VAL A 247 5.45 -6.86 -7.23
C VAL A 247 5.98 -8.31 -7.24
N GLU A 248 6.22 -8.91 -6.07
CA GLU A 248 6.62 -10.31 -5.94
C GLU A 248 5.56 -11.25 -6.55
N ALA A 249 4.29 -11.08 -6.21
CA ALA A 249 3.20 -11.86 -6.78
C ALA A 249 3.10 -11.68 -8.30
N ALA A 250 3.33 -10.48 -8.82
CA ALA A 250 3.35 -10.24 -10.26
C ALA A 250 4.47 -10.99 -10.97
N VAL A 251 5.65 -11.10 -10.34
CA VAL A 251 6.76 -11.92 -10.87
C VAL A 251 6.36 -13.39 -10.88
N ASP A 252 5.79 -13.91 -9.79
CA ASP A 252 5.38 -15.31 -9.65
C ASP A 252 4.32 -15.71 -10.68
N HIS A 253 3.43 -14.76 -11.05
CA HIS A 253 2.36 -14.98 -12.02
C HIS A 253 2.69 -14.46 -13.43
N ALA A 254 3.91 -13.97 -13.69
CA ALA A 254 4.34 -13.39 -14.95
C ALA A 254 3.43 -12.24 -15.45
N VAL A 255 2.91 -11.41 -14.52
CA VAL A 255 2.09 -10.23 -14.82
C VAL A 255 2.94 -8.98 -14.83
N PRO A 256 2.97 -8.18 -15.91
CA PRO A 256 3.75 -6.94 -15.93
C PRO A 256 3.06 -5.85 -15.11
N LEU A 257 3.78 -5.25 -14.14
CA LEU A 257 3.31 -4.14 -13.30
C LEU A 257 4.26 -2.93 -13.36
N PRO A 258 4.45 -2.29 -14.53
CA PRO A 258 5.43 -1.20 -14.65
C PRO A 258 5.13 0.00 -13.76
N VAL A 259 3.87 0.41 -13.63
CA VAL A 259 3.46 1.58 -12.84
C VAL A 259 3.64 1.35 -11.34
N ILE A 260 3.14 0.24 -10.82
CA ILE A 260 3.23 -0.11 -9.39
C ILE A 260 4.69 -0.33 -8.98
N THR A 261 5.48 -0.99 -9.85
CA THR A 261 6.91 -1.19 -9.61
C THR A 261 7.67 0.13 -9.56
N ALA A 262 7.40 1.05 -10.48
CA ALA A 262 8.00 2.38 -10.48
C ALA A 262 7.66 3.16 -9.20
N ALA A 263 6.39 3.14 -8.77
CA ALA A 263 5.95 3.77 -7.53
C ALA A 263 6.64 3.20 -6.27
N LEU A 264 6.84 1.87 -6.20
CA LEU A 264 7.59 1.24 -5.13
C LEU A 264 9.05 1.68 -5.13
N TYR A 265 9.69 1.74 -6.30
CA TYR A 265 11.10 2.13 -6.43
C TYR A 265 11.32 3.62 -6.16
N ALA A 266 10.35 4.49 -6.47
CA ALA A 266 10.38 5.89 -6.06
C ALA A 266 10.47 6.03 -4.53
N ARG A 267 9.70 5.21 -3.77
CA ARG A 267 9.83 5.16 -2.30
C ARG A 267 11.21 4.68 -1.86
N PHE A 268 11.81 3.69 -2.53
CA PHE A 268 13.17 3.26 -2.22
C PHE A 268 14.18 4.38 -2.48
N ALA A 269 14.04 5.09 -3.60
CA ALA A 269 14.89 6.22 -3.95
C ALA A 269 14.78 7.37 -2.94
N SER A 270 13.56 7.67 -2.45
CA SER A 270 13.33 8.74 -1.46
C SER A 270 14.11 8.54 -0.15
N ARG A 271 14.54 7.30 0.14
CA ARG A 271 15.30 6.95 1.35
C ARG A 271 16.82 7.04 1.18
N GLN A 272 17.30 7.27 -0.06
CA GLN A 272 18.72 7.39 -0.38
C GLN A 272 19.11 8.86 -0.44
N ALA A 273 19.83 9.34 0.59
CA ALA A 273 20.33 10.72 0.61
C ALA A 273 21.41 10.97 -0.46
N ASP A 274 22.17 9.91 -0.83
CA ASP A 274 23.27 9.98 -1.79
C ASP A 274 23.43 8.60 -2.46
N SER A 275 22.87 8.46 -3.66
CA SER A 275 22.70 7.18 -4.35
C SER A 275 24.02 6.59 -4.84
N PRO A 276 24.44 5.40 -4.37
CA PRO A 276 25.65 4.72 -4.86
C PRO A 276 25.60 4.44 -6.36
N SER A 277 24.43 4.13 -6.92
CA SER A 277 24.28 3.86 -8.35
C SER A 277 24.50 5.12 -9.19
N MET A 278 24.01 6.27 -8.73
CA MET A 278 24.25 7.54 -9.40
C MET A 278 25.71 7.95 -9.32
N LYS A 279 26.41 7.68 -8.22
CA LYS A 279 27.89 7.85 -8.12
C LYS A 279 28.63 7.01 -9.15
N MET A 280 28.24 5.74 -9.32
CA MET A 280 28.86 4.88 -10.32
C MET A 280 28.60 5.39 -11.75
N ILE A 281 27.39 5.85 -12.06
CA ILE A 281 27.07 6.46 -13.36
C ILE A 281 27.91 7.72 -13.58
N ALA A 282 28.05 8.60 -12.60
CA ALA A 282 28.87 9.78 -12.68
C ALA A 282 30.35 9.43 -12.92
N ALA A 283 30.90 8.45 -12.19
CA ALA A 283 32.26 7.97 -12.37
C ALA A 283 32.47 7.38 -13.77
N LEU A 284 31.56 6.54 -14.26
CA LEU A 284 31.65 5.98 -15.61
C LEU A 284 31.61 7.06 -16.69
N ARG A 285 30.74 8.04 -16.58
CA ARG A 285 30.65 9.18 -17.51
C ARG A 285 31.94 10.00 -17.52
N ASN A 286 32.55 10.18 -16.36
CA ASN A 286 33.84 10.83 -16.26
C ASN A 286 34.93 10.03 -16.97
N GLN A 287 35.00 8.70 -16.74
CA GLN A 287 36.06 7.85 -17.29
C GLN A 287 36.01 7.71 -18.81
N PHE A 288 34.84 7.53 -19.40
CA PHE A 288 34.75 7.33 -20.85
C PHE A 288 34.58 8.62 -21.66
N GLY A 289 34.05 9.68 -21.07
CA GLY A 289 33.70 10.92 -21.79
C GLY A 289 34.28 12.20 -21.20
N GLY A 290 35.10 12.13 -20.14
CA GLY A 290 35.65 13.31 -19.46
C GLY A 290 34.58 14.24 -18.89
N HIS A 291 33.34 13.76 -18.66
CA HIS A 291 32.26 14.58 -18.09
C HIS A 291 32.59 15.05 -16.68
N ALA A 292 32.30 16.30 -16.37
CA ALA A 292 32.49 16.84 -15.04
C ALA A 292 31.69 16.04 -13.99
N VAL A 293 32.27 15.84 -12.82
CA VAL A 293 31.63 15.24 -11.65
C VAL A 293 31.54 16.24 -10.50
N THR A 294 30.49 16.16 -9.71
CA THR A 294 30.38 16.91 -8.46
C THR A 294 31.03 16.11 -7.35
N SER A 295 32.05 16.68 -6.70
CA SER A 295 32.70 16.03 -5.55
C SER A 295 31.77 15.96 -4.34
N ALA A 296 32.08 15.07 -3.38
CA ALA A 296 31.34 14.98 -2.12
C ALA A 296 31.34 16.29 -1.31
N ALA A 297 32.29 17.20 -1.57
CA ALA A 297 32.38 18.52 -0.98
C ALA A 297 31.57 19.61 -1.76
N GLY A 298 30.83 19.20 -2.82
CA GLY A 298 29.99 20.11 -3.62
C GLY A 298 30.73 20.91 -4.69
N SER A 299 32.04 20.72 -4.89
CA SER A 299 32.80 21.33 -6.00
C SER A 299 32.60 20.56 -7.29
N VAL A 300 32.47 21.28 -8.42
CA VAL A 300 32.42 20.66 -9.75
C VAL A 300 33.85 20.50 -10.25
N GLU A 301 34.29 19.25 -10.39
CA GLU A 301 35.58 18.89 -10.97
C GLU A 301 35.41 18.62 -12.46
N LYS A 302 36.15 19.34 -13.30
CA LYS A 302 36.22 19.02 -14.74
C LYS A 302 36.90 17.66 -14.91
N GLY A 303 36.33 16.83 -15.77
CA GLY A 303 36.97 15.58 -16.17
C GLY A 303 38.37 15.85 -16.74
N ALA A 304 39.30 14.92 -16.51
CA ALA A 304 40.61 14.99 -17.12
C ALA A 304 40.48 14.99 -18.64
N ASP A 305 41.17 15.91 -19.30
CA ASP A 305 41.35 15.87 -20.75
C ASP A 305 41.83 14.47 -21.14
N SER A 306 41.20 13.82 -22.09
CA SER A 306 41.58 12.52 -22.58
C SER A 306 43.05 12.57 -23.06
N PRO A 307 43.99 11.73 -22.59
CA PRO A 307 45.32 11.71 -23.13
C PRO A 307 45.29 11.13 -24.54
N GLY A 308 45.56 11.97 -25.53
CA GLY A 308 45.99 11.53 -26.88
C GLY A 308 44.93 11.61 -27.98
N ALA A 309 44.79 12.80 -28.50
CA ALA A 309 44.38 13.03 -29.91
C ALA A 309 45.43 13.93 -30.59
N ASP A 310 46.71 13.50 -30.51
CA ASP A 310 47.74 13.99 -31.43
C ASP A 310 48.28 12.78 -32.19
N SER A 311 47.75 12.59 -33.38
CA SER A 311 48.50 12.19 -34.59
C SER A 311 47.54 11.72 -35.69
N GLU A 312 47.48 12.52 -36.71
CA GLU A 312 47.38 12.20 -38.14
C GLU A 312 46.93 10.79 -38.56
N SER A 313 45.76 10.71 -39.16
CA SER A 313 45.65 10.21 -40.55
C SER A 313 44.20 10.32 -41.02
N GLY A 314 44.03 11.00 -42.16
CA GLY A 314 42.76 11.10 -42.83
C GLY A 314 42.25 9.71 -43.27
N VAL A 315 41.07 9.41 -42.80
CA VAL A 315 40.17 8.47 -43.46
C VAL A 315 38.78 9.07 -43.40
N ASP A 316 38.24 9.33 -44.59
CA ASP A 316 36.87 9.85 -44.80
C ASP A 316 35.84 9.08 -44.02
N ALA A 317 35.09 9.76 -43.15
CA ALA A 317 33.91 9.22 -42.52
C ALA A 317 32.78 9.09 -43.56
N PRO A 318 32.07 7.95 -43.63
CA PRO A 318 30.90 7.83 -44.48
C PRO A 318 29.77 8.71 -43.96
N ALA A 319 29.20 9.49 -44.88
CA ALA A 319 28.08 10.39 -44.61
C ALA A 319 26.86 9.67 -44.01
N ASN A 320 26.32 10.29 -42.98
CA ASN A 320 25.04 9.88 -42.32
C ASN A 320 23.86 10.18 -43.27
N PRO A 321 23.03 9.17 -43.69
CA PRO A 321 21.95 9.40 -44.66
C PRO A 321 20.59 9.79 -44.02
N ALA A 322 20.59 10.58 -42.95
CA ALA A 322 19.34 10.94 -42.27
C ALA A 322 19.13 12.46 -42.14
N GLN A 323 19.37 13.21 -43.25
CA GLN A 323 18.80 14.57 -43.39
C GLN A 323 18.31 14.75 -44.82
N GLY A 324 17.00 14.74 -45.00
CA GLY A 324 16.35 15.11 -46.26
C GLY A 324 15.04 14.37 -46.52
N ARG A 325 13.97 14.71 -45.81
CA ARG A 325 12.63 14.66 -46.40
C ARG A 325 11.87 15.91 -45.99
N GLU A 326 11.85 16.81 -46.97
CA GLU A 326 10.98 17.98 -47.01
C GLU A 326 9.50 17.57 -47.03
N ARG A 327 8.68 18.42 -46.41
CA ARG A 327 7.24 18.39 -46.37
C ARG A 327 6.63 18.58 -47.74
N GLY A 328 5.89 17.61 -48.25
CA GLY A 328 4.93 17.77 -49.34
C GLY A 328 3.53 17.89 -48.75
N VAL A 329 2.88 19.00 -49.02
CA VAL A 329 1.51 19.35 -48.69
C VAL A 329 0.57 18.76 -49.76
N ALA A 330 -0.63 18.40 -49.32
CA ALA A 330 -1.92 18.30 -50.03
C ALA A 330 -2.47 16.92 -50.37
N GLY A 331 -3.71 16.71 -49.92
CA GLY A 331 -4.63 15.69 -50.38
C GLY A 331 -5.80 15.48 -49.42
N THR A 332 -6.89 16.23 -49.67
CA THR A 332 -8.22 16.11 -49.07
C THR A 332 -8.80 14.71 -49.26
N PRO A 333 -9.59 14.15 -48.32
CA PRO A 333 -10.32 12.90 -48.53
C PRO A 333 -11.67 13.15 -49.22
N PRO A 334 -12.22 12.20 -50.00
CA PRO A 334 -13.61 12.23 -50.40
C PRO A 334 -14.49 11.54 -49.34
N ASP A 335 -15.70 12.11 -49.24
CA ASP A 335 -16.89 11.58 -48.56
C ASP A 335 -17.25 10.14 -49.02
N ASP A 336 -17.56 9.26 -48.03
CA ASP A 336 -18.78 8.44 -47.97
C ASP A 336 -18.93 7.87 -46.55
#